data_14f6986c628c44870326e1accec8bcc3
#
_entry.id   14f6986c628c44870326e1accec8bcc3
#
_cell.length_a   1.000
_cell.length_b   1.000
_cell.length_c   1.000
_cell.angle_alpha   90.00
_cell.angle_beta   90.00
_cell.angle_gamma   90.00
#
_symmetry.space_group_name_H-M   'P 1'
#
loop_
_entity.id
_entity.type
_entity.pdbx_description
1 polymer ?
#
loop_
_entity_poly.entity_id
_entity_poly.type
_entity_poly.pdbx_seq_one_letter_code
_entity_poly.pdbx_strand_id
1 'polypeptide(L)'
;MDIDKSEFIDDFIEDMNDLMANAETSLKKLEESHSSDLINELFRVAHSIKGMSASMEFKRLEMLTHKIEDLMYVVRDNTLEFNQEILEILQIGFAFLNELFVSVKLSGVEDDAPCEGMEVLIKKIKDILESKNEPPKEMESIKVEQRKIEETKKLKSIEKLAKINVILDQ
;
A
#
# COMPACT_ATOMS: atom_id res chain seq x y z
N MET A 1 17.02 -24.17 -15.24
CA MET A 1 17.62 -24.91 -14.12
C MET A 1 16.57 -24.91 -13.03
N ASP A 2 15.86 -26.04 -12.87
CA ASP A 2 14.91 -26.15 -11.76
C ASP A 2 15.73 -26.22 -10.47
N ILE A 3 15.65 -25.18 -9.66
CA ILE A 3 16.23 -25.18 -8.32
C ILE A 3 15.41 -26.20 -7.53
N ASP A 4 16.07 -27.21 -6.97
CA ASP A 4 15.42 -28.15 -6.08
C ASP A 4 14.97 -27.41 -4.81
N LYS A 5 13.69 -27.03 -4.81
CA LYS A 5 13.09 -26.25 -3.70
C LYS A 5 13.19 -27.00 -2.37
N SER A 6 13.37 -28.34 -2.40
CA SER A 6 13.45 -29.14 -1.18
C SER A 6 14.72 -28.85 -0.36
N GLU A 7 15.79 -28.39 -1.00
CA GLU A 7 17.04 -28.03 -0.32
C GLU A 7 16.93 -26.71 0.48
N PHE A 8 16.01 -25.81 0.05
CA PHE A 8 15.88 -24.47 0.63
C PHE A 8 14.62 -24.27 1.48
N ILE A 9 13.74 -25.29 1.52
CA ILE A 9 12.48 -25.14 2.25
C ILE A 9 12.69 -25.07 3.75
N ASP A 10 13.66 -25.77 4.30
CA ASP A 10 13.96 -25.76 5.73
C ASP A 10 14.50 -24.40 6.18
N ASP A 11 15.42 -23.80 5.39
CA ASP A 11 15.95 -22.46 5.64
C ASP A 11 14.84 -21.42 5.52
N PHE A 12 13.96 -21.54 4.52
CA PHE A 12 12.79 -20.69 4.37
C PHE A 12 11.87 -20.76 5.60
N ILE A 13 11.60 -21.98 6.10
CA ILE A 13 10.75 -22.17 7.28
C ILE A 13 11.37 -21.56 8.53
N GLU A 14 12.69 -21.70 8.73
CA GLU A 14 13.42 -21.12 9.87
C GLU A 14 13.33 -19.58 9.84
N ASP A 15 13.68 -18.96 8.72
CA ASP A 15 13.64 -17.52 8.54
C ASP A 15 12.21 -16.97 8.69
N MET A 16 11.21 -17.64 8.12
CA MET A 16 9.81 -17.24 8.25
C MET A 16 9.30 -17.31 9.69
N ASN A 17 9.69 -18.33 10.47
CA ASN A 17 9.33 -18.41 11.90
C ASN A 17 9.82 -17.18 12.66
N ASP A 18 11.08 -16.75 12.44
CA ASP A 18 11.67 -15.60 13.10
C ASP A 18 10.98 -14.29 12.68
N LEU A 19 10.73 -14.13 11.37
CA LEU A 19 10.05 -12.95 10.84
C LEU A 19 8.61 -12.83 11.36
N MET A 20 7.86 -13.93 11.41
CA MET A 20 6.49 -13.95 11.92
C MET A 20 6.44 -13.66 13.42
N ALA A 21 7.38 -14.18 14.22
CA ALA A 21 7.49 -13.87 15.65
C ALA A 21 7.81 -12.40 15.91
N ASN A 22 8.69 -11.81 15.10
CA ASN A 22 9.01 -10.39 15.13
C ASN A 22 7.79 -9.53 14.76
N ALA A 23 7.04 -9.91 13.73
CA ALA A 23 5.81 -9.22 13.32
C ALA A 23 4.76 -9.24 14.43
N GLU A 24 4.50 -10.40 15.04
CA GLU A 24 3.55 -10.54 16.14
C GLU A 24 3.92 -9.63 17.33
N THR A 25 5.20 -9.61 17.68
CA THR A 25 5.70 -8.76 18.77
C THR A 25 5.50 -7.28 18.47
N SER A 26 5.81 -6.84 17.23
CA SER A 26 5.70 -5.45 16.82
C SER A 26 4.24 -5.01 16.69
N LEU A 27 3.35 -5.86 16.16
CA LEU A 27 1.91 -5.60 16.09
C LEU A 27 1.31 -5.43 17.49
N LYS A 28 1.67 -6.30 18.43
CA LYS A 28 1.19 -6.21 19.82
C LYS A 28 1.64 -4.93 20.51
N LYS A 29 2.88 -4.50 20.29
CA LYS A 29 3.37 -3.23 20.83
C LYS A 29 2.69 -2.01 20.18
N LEU A 30 2.30 -2.09 18.89
CA LEU A 30 1.55 -1.03 18.20
C LEU A 30 0.14 -0.84 18.75
N GLU A 31 -0.47 -1.85 19.37
CA GLU A 31 -1.73 -1.69 20.11
C GLU A 31 -1.59 -0.76 21.32
N GLU A 32 -0.43 -0.79 21.96
CA GLU A 32 -0.17 -0.02 23.17
C GLU A 32 0.38 1.38 22.86
N SER A 33 1.17 1.51 21.80
CA SER A 33 1.78 2.79 21.42
C SER A 33 2.12 2.87 19.93
N HIS A 34 1.73 3.96 19.29
CA HIS A 34 2.07 4.24 17.91
C HIS A 34 3.54 4.69 17.81
N SER A 35 4.41 3.82 17.31
CA SER A 35 5.83 4.10 17.14
C SER A 35 6.23 3.95 15.67
N SER A 36 6.88 4.98 15.13
CA SER A 36 7.47 4.92 13.78
C SER A 36 8.51 3.83 13.63
N ASP A 37 9.23 3.50 14.72
CA ASP A 37 10.22 2.43 14.71
C ASP A 37 9.57 1.06 14.53
N LEU A 38 8.44 0.81 15.20
CA LEU A 38 7.66 -0.42 15.04
C LEU A 38 7.08 -0.56 13.63
N ILE A 39 6.62 0.55 13.05
CA ILE A 39 6.14 0.58 11.65
C ILE A 39 7.30 0.26 10.69
N ASN A 40 8.48 0.84 10.91
CA ASN A 40 9.67 0.53 10.12
C ASN A 40 10.11 -0.93 10.28
N GLU A 41 10.01 -1.49 11.47
CA GLU A 41 10.33 -2.90 11.73
C GLU A 41 9.39 -3.83 10.96
N LEU A 42 8.07 -3.62 11.06
CA LEU A 42 7.07 -4.38 10.30
C LEU A 42 7.26 -4.25 8.78
N PHE A 43 7.60 -3.05 8.30
CA PHE A 43 7.92 -2.84 6.89
C PHE A 43 9.09 -3.72 6.44
N ARG A 44 10.17 -3.80 7.24
CA ARG A 44 11.33 -4.65 6.94
C ARG A 44 10.96 -6.13 6.97
N VAL A 45 10.15 -6.54 7.93
CA VAL A 45 9.63 -7.92 8.00
C VAL A 45 8.85 -8.25 6.74
N ALA A 46 7.88 -7.42 6.35
CA ALA A 46 7.09 -7.62 5.13
C ALA A 46 7.99 -7.67 3.88
N HIS A 47 8.96 -6.76 3.78
CA HIS A 47 9.91 -6.75 2.66
C HIS A 47 10.72 -8.05 2.56
N SER A 48 11.21 -8.56 3.69
CA SER A 48 11.97 -9.82 3.75
C SER A 48 11.10 -11.01 3.35
N ILE A 49 9.88 -11.12 3.90
CA ILE A 49 8.93 -12.19 3.55
C ILE A 49 8.61 -12.16 2.05
N LYS A 50 8.37 -10.97 1.47
CA LYS A 50 8.12 -10.83 0.03
C LYS A 50 9.29 -11.37 -0.81
N GLY A 51 10.52 -10.99 -0.48
CA GLY A 51 11.70 -11.44 -1.20
C GLY A 51 11.92 -12.94 -1.13
N MET A 52 11.77 -13.52 0.05
CA MET A 52 11.90 -14.97 0.26
C MET A 52 10.80 -15.74 -0.46
N SER A 53 9.55 -15.27 -0.36
CA SER A 53 8.39 -15.89 -1.02
C SER A 53 8.53 -15.87 -2.54
N ALA A 54 9.04 -14.76 -3.11
CA ALA A 54 9.34 -14.66 -4.54
C ALA A 54 10.41 -15.66 -4.98
N SER A 55 11.48 -15.81 -4.19
CA SER A 55 12.57 -16.78 -4.47
C SER A 55 12.09 -18.23 -4.43
N MET A 56 11.14 -18.54 -3.55
CA MET A 56 10.51 -19.85 -3.41
C MET A 56 9.30 -20.05 -4.34
N GLU A 57 8.92 -19.01 -5.13
CA GLU A 57 7.74 -19.00 -6.01
C GLU A 57 6.40 -19.20 -5.28
N PHE A 58 6.31 -18.81 -4.00
CA PHE A 58 5.06 -18.78 -3.23
C PHE A 58 4.28 -17.51 -3.59
N LYS A 59 3.42 -17.61 -4.59
CA LYS A 59 2.75 -16.46 -5.23
C LYS A 59 1.74 -15.77 -4.33
N ARG A 60 1.03 -16.52 -3.49
CA ARG A 60 0.03 -15.95 -2.56
C ARG A 60 0.72 -15.19 -1.42
N LEU A 61 1.78 -15.77 -0.85
CA LEU A 61 2.62 -15.09 0.15
C LEU A 61 3.24 -13.81 -0.43
N GLU A 62 3.84 -13.91 -1.62
CA GLU A 62 4.42 -12.76 -2.31
C GLU A 62 3.40 -11.64 -2.55
N MET A 63 2.22 -12.00 -3.09
CA MET A 63 1.15 -11.06 -3.42
C MET A 63 0.61 -10.34 -2.19
N LEU A 64 0.28 -11.09 -1.14
CA LEU A 64 -0.25 -10.51 0.10
C LEU A 64 0.77 -9.62 0.78
N THR A 65 2.02 -10.09 0.88
CA THR A 65 3.09 -9.33 1.51
C THR A 65 3.39 -8.04 0.75
N HIS A 66 3.34 -8.08 -0.58
CA HIS A 66 3.48 -6.89 -1.41
C HIS A 66 2.41 -5.84 -1.07
N LYS A 67 1.15 -6.25 -0.89
CA LYS A 67 0.07 -5.32 -0.53
C LYS A 67 0.23 -4.74 0.89
N ILE A 68 0.69 -5.54 1.83
CA ILE A 68 1.03 -5.07 3.17
C ILE A 68 2.18 -4.06 3.11
N GLU A 69 3.23 -4.35 2.34
CA GLU A 69 4.36 -3.45 2.14
C GLU A 69 3.95 -2.12 1.49
N ASP A 70 3.09 -2.15 0.45
CA ASP A 70 2.54 -0.94 -0.19
C ASP A 70 1.80 -0.06 0.83
N LEU A 71 0.95 -0.66 1.69
CA LEU A 71 0.23 0.05 2.75
C LEU A 71 1.20 0.66 3.76
N MET A 72 2.17 -0.11 4.23
CA MET A 72 3.13 0.37 5.21
C MET A 72 4.06 1.45 4.65
N TYR A 73 4.33 1.42 3.34
CA TYR A 73 5.13 2.45 2.68
C TYR A 73 4.47 3.82 2.80
N VAL A 74 3.17 3.94 2.48
CA VAL A 74 2.45 5.23 2.56
C VAL A 74 2.25 5.71 4.01
N VAL A 75 2.17 4.78 4.96
CA VAL A 75 2.14 5.12 6.40
C VAL A 75 3.50 5.66 6.85
N ARG A 76 4.59 4.99 6.48
CA ARG A 76 5.95 5.39 6.81
C ARG A 76 6.33 6.74 6.20
N ASP A 77 5.87 7.01 4.98
CA ASP A 77 6.09 8.27 4.26
C ASP A 77 5.18 9.42 4.75
N ASN A 78 4.36 9.17 5.76
CA ASN A 78 3.36 10.10 6.30
C ASN A 78 2.30 10.57 5.28
N THR A 79 2.13 9.85 4.17
CA THR A 79 1.06 10.08 3.20
C THR A 79 -0.28 9.58 3.74
N LEU A 80 -0.24 8.55 4.59
CA LEU A 80 -1.38 7.99 5.31
C LEU A 80 -1.10 7.99 6.80
N GLU A 81 -2.02 8.58 7.59
CA GLU A 81 -1.91 8.54 9.05
C GLU A 81 -2.17 7.13 9.59
N PHE A 82 -1.28 6.66 10.47
CA PHE A 82 -1.48 5.40 11.19
C PHE A 82 -2.63 5.56 12.20
N ASN A 83 -3.61 4.68 12.10
CA ASN A 83 -4.78 4.67 12.96
C ASN A 83 -5.23 3.23 13.27
N GLN A 84 -6.29 3.08 14.07
CA GLN A 84 -6.82 1.78 14.46
C GLN A 84 -7.23 0.92 13.25
N GLU A 85 -7.79 1.51 12.20
CA GLU A 85 -8.17 0.77 10.99
C GLU A 85 -6.95 0.17 10.28
N ILE A 86 -5.86 0.93 10.18
CA ILE A 86 -4.60 0.44 9.59
C ILE A 86 -4.01 -0.69 10.43
N LEU A 87 -4.04 -0.55 11.75
CA LEU A 87 -3.57 -1.61 12.65
C LEU A 87 -4.36 -2.91 12.44
N GLU A 88 -5.69 -2.84 12.39
CA GLU A 88 -6.56 -4.00 12.15
C GLU A 88 -6.28 -4.66 10.78
N ILE A 89 -6.08 -3.87 9.74
CA ILE A 89 -5.71 -4.37 8.41
C ILE A 89 -4.37 -5.13 8.47
N LEU A 90 -3.38 -4.58 9.17
CA LEU A 90 -2.09 -5.24 9.33
C LEU A 90 -2.21 -6.54 10.13
N GLN A 91 -2.96 -6.55 11.23
CA GLN A 91 -3.20 -7.74 12.03
C GLN A 91 -3.86 -8.86 11.21
N ILE A 92 -4.90 -8.53 10.45
CA ILE A 92 -5.59 -9.48 9.57
C ILE A 92 -4.64 -9.95 8.45
N GLY A 93 -3.86 -9.05 7.87
CA GLY A 93 -2.89 -9.38 6.84
C GLY A 93 -1.83 -10.37 7.31
N PHE A 94 -1.24 -10.12 8.48
CA PHE A 94 -0.26 -11.03 9.07
C PHE A 94 -0.90 -12.36 9.55
N ALA A 95 -2.18 -12.38 9.94
CA ALA A 95 -2.90 -13.61 10.21
C ALA A 95 -3.02 -14.48 8.95
N PHE A 96 -3.38 -13.90 7.79
CA PHE A 96 -3.39 -14.63 6.52
C PHE A 96 -2.00 -15.09 6.08
N LEU A 97 -0.96 -14.27 6.30
CA LEU A 97 0.43 -14.72 6.05
C LEU A 97 0.77 -15.94 6.89
N ASN A 98 0.34 -15.98 8.14
CA ASN A 98 0.55 -17.13 9.00
C ASN A 98 -0.22 -18.37 8.51
N GLU A 99 -1.47 -18.23 8.04
CA GLU A 99 -2.23 -19.34 7.46
C GLU A 99 -1.52 -19.95 6.23
N LEU A 100 -1.05 -19.09 5.31
CA LEU A 100 -0.28 -19.51 4.15
C LEU A 100 1.02 -20.19 4.56
N PHE A 101 1.74 -19.63 5.52
CA PHE A 101 2.98 -20.20 6.02
C PHE A 101 2.79 -21.54 6.70
N VAL A 102 1.73 -21.71 7.50
CA VAL A 102 1.37 -23.00 8.12
C VAL A 102 1.10 -24.05 7.03
N SER A 103 0.41 -23.68 5.95
CA SER A 103 0.20 -24.59 4.81
C SER A 103 1.54 -25.04 4.21
N VAL A 104 2.46 -24.09 3.95
CA VAL A 104 3.79 -24.42 3.44
C VAL A 104 4.56 -25.34 4.39
N LYS A 105 4.49 -25.12 5.70
CA LYS A 105 5.15 -25.99 6.69
C LYS A 105 4.61 -27.42 6.69
N LEU A 106 3.31 -27.59 6.45
CA LEU A 106 2.64 -28.91 6.55
C LEU A 106 2.71 -29.70 5.24
N SER A 107 2.57 -29.03 4.10
CA SER A 107 2.42 -29.68 2.79
C SER A 107 3.48 -29.27 1.75
N GLY A 108 4.32 -28.29 2.07
CA GLY A 108 5.29 -27.72 1.13
C GLY A 108 4.68 -26.78 0.09
N VAL A 109 3.36 -26.53 0.16
CA VAL A 109 2.62 -25.66 -0.76
C VAL A 109 1.72 -24.68 0.01
N GLU A 110 1.45 -23.54 -0.60
CA GLU A 110 0.57 -22.52 -0.01
C GLU A 110 -0.91 -22.67 -0.39
N ASP A 111 -1.21 -23.50 -1.38
CA ASP A 111 -2.54 -23.62 -2.00
C ASP A 111 -3.58 -24.27 -1.09
N ASP A 112 -3.16 -25.06 -0.11
CA ASP A 112 -4.03 -25.70 0.85
C ASP A 112 -4.56 -24.76 1.96
N ALA A 113 -4.02 -23.54 2.05
CA ALA A 113 -4.49 -22.55 3.03
C ALA A 113 -5.86 -21.99 2.61
N PRO A 114 -6.88 -22.03 3.48
CA PRO A 114 -8.22 -21.59 3.15
C PRO A 114 -8.28 -20.09 2.85
N CYS A 115 -7.66 -19.25 3.66
CA CYS A 115 -7.55 -17.79 3.51
C CYS A 115 -8.85 -17.11 3.04
N GLU A 116 -10.00 -17.52 3.60
CA GLU A 116 -11.29 -16.91 3.28
C GLU A 116 -11.26 -15.42 3.65
N GLY A 117 -11.56 -14.55 2.66
CA GLY A 117 -11.58 -13.11 2.85
C GLY A 117 -10.25 -12.40 2.54
N MET A 118 -9.18 -13.11 2.20
CA MET A 118 -7.90 -12.50 1.81
C MET A 118 -8.06 -11.54 0.62
N GLU A 119 -8.87 -11.91 -0.38
CA GLU A 119 -9.16 -11.03 -1.53
C GLU A 119 -9.90 -9.76 -1.12
N VAL A 120 -10.79 -9.85 -0.13
CA VAL A 120 -11.50 -8.69 0.43
C VAL A 120 -10.52 -7.75 1.12
N LEU A 121 -9.56 -8.30 1.88
CA LEU A 121 -8.51 -7.51 2.52
C LEU A 121 -7.63 -6.82 1.47
N ILE A 122 -7.18 -7.54 0.45
CA ILE A 122 -6.36 -6.99 -0.64
C ILE A 122 -7.10 -5.86 -1.35
N LYS A 123 -8.40 -6.05 -1.63
CA LYS A 123 -9.23 -5.00 -2.21
C LYS A 123 -9.31 -3.78 -1.29
N LYS A 124 -9.54 -3.98 0.01
CA LYS A 124 -9.61 -2.88 0.99
C LYS A 124 -8.30 -2.09 1.02
N ILE A 125 -7.16 -2.75 1.04
CA ILE A 125 -5.84 -2.09 0.96
C ILE A 125 -5.74 -1.27 -0.33
N LYS A 126 -6.10 -1.86 -1.47
CA LYS A 126 -6.07 -1.17 -2.76
C LYS A 126 -6.95 0.08 -2.78
N ASP A 127 -8.17 -0.01 -2.28
CA ASP A 127 -9.11 1.11 -2.21
C ASP A 127 -8.55 2.26 -1.35
N ILE A 128 -7.89 1.95 -0.23
CA ILE A 128 -7.21 2.93 0.63
C ILE A 128 -6.06 3.61 -0.14
N LEU A 129 -5.22 2.86 -0.83
CA LEU A 129 -4.09 3.40 -1.58
C LEU A 129 -4.55 4.27 -2.76
N GLU A 130 -5.59 3.87 -3.48
CA GLU A 130 -6.16 4.63 -4.59
C GLU A 130 -6.82 5.94 -4.11
N SER A 131 -7.52 5.92 -2.98
CA SER A 131 -8.15 7.12 -2.40
C SER A 131 -7.14 8.21 -2.02
N LYS A 132 -5.88 7.85 -1.79
CA LYS A 132 -4.79 8.79 -1.47
C LYS A 132 -4.08 9.32 -2.72
N ASN A 133 -4.20 8.64 -3.85
CA ASN A 133 -3.66 9.08 -5.13
C ASN A 133 -4.62 10.03 -5.89
N GLU A 134 -5.88 10.15 -5.48
CA GLU A 134 -6.77 11.21 -5.98
C GLU A 134 -6.36 12.54 -5.34
N PRO A 135 -6.09 13.59 -6.15
CA PRO A 135 -5.85 14.92 -5.62
C PRO A 135 -7.08 15.33 -4.80
N PRO A 136 -6.91 16.01 -3.64
CA PRO A 136 -8.04 16.43 -2.81
C PRO A 136 -9.07 17.14 -3.69
N LYS A 137 -10.34 16.75 -3.60
CA LYS A 137 -11.45 17.36 -4.39
C LYS A 137 -11.48 18.88 -4.27
N GLU A 138 -10.93 19.43 -3.17
CA GLU A 138 -10.72 20.86 -3.00
C GLU A 138 -9.70 21.47 -3.94
N MET A 139 -8.63 20.73 -4.32
CA MET A 139 -7.64 21.22 -5.29
C MET A 139 -8.16 21.20 -6.74
N GLU A 140 -9.08 20.31 -7.05
CA GLU A 140 -9.75 20.28 -8.37
C GLU A 140 -10.73 21.44 -8.51
N SER A 141 -11.50 21.75 -7.47
CA SER A 141 -12.38 22.92 -7.43
C SER A 141 -11.60 24.24 -7.53
N ILE A 142 -10.46 24.36 -6.82
CA ILE A 142 -9.57 25.54 -6.89
C ILE A 142 -8.94 25.67 -8.29
N LYS A 143 -8.50 24.58 -8.92
CA LYS A 143 -7.96 24.60 -10.28
C LYS A 143 -9.01 24.97 -11.33
N VAL A 144 -10.25 24.50 -11.18
CA VAL A 144 -11.37 24.85 -12.05
C VAL A 144 -11.74 26.33 -11.88
N GLU A 145 -11.75 26.85 -10.65
CA GLU A 145 -12.06 28.24 -10.38
C GLU A 145 -10.94 29.19 -10.85
N GLN A 146 -9.68 28.81 -10.70
CA GLN A 146 -8.54 29.55 -11.25
C GLN A 146 -8.56 29.59 -12.79
N ARG A 147 -8.88 28.50 -13.45
CA ARG A 147 -9.06 28.47 -14.93
C ARG A 147 -10.18 29.41 -15.39
N LYS A 148 -11.33 29.41 -14.70
CA LYS A 148 -12.45 30.32 -15.01
C LYS A 148 -12.08 31.78 -14.82
N ILE A 149 -11.29 32.10 -13.80
CA ILE A 149 -10.81 33.46 -13.52
C ILE A 149 -9.82 33.90 -14.62
N GLU A 150 -8.93 33.03 -15.06
CA GLU A 150 -7.97 33.30 -16.14
C GLU A 150 -8.66 33.50 -17.50
N GLU A 151 -9.63 32.66 -17.85
CA GLU A 151 -10.44 32.81 -19.06
C GLU A 151 -11.24 34.10 -19.03
N THR A 152 -11.84 34.46 -17.90
CA THR A 152 -12.59 35.74 -17.77
C THR A 152 -11.68 36.95 -17.91
N LYS A 153 -10.46 36.91 -17.39
CA LYS A 153 -9.46 37.97 -17.56
C LYS A 153 -9.01 38.09 -19.00
N LYS A 154 -8.82 36.98 -19.71
CA LYS A 154 -8.44 36.94 -21.12
C LYS A 154 -9.52 37.49 -22.02
N LEU A 155 -10.81 37.15 -21.77
CA LEU A 155 -11.96 37.71 -22.50
C LEU A 155 -12.08 39.22 -22.30
N LYS A 156 -11.95 39.75 -21.09
CA LYS A 156 -11.99 41.19 -20.81
C LYS A 156 -10.84 41.94 -21.49
N SER A 157 -9.67 41.32 -21.60
CA SER A 157 -8.52 41.91 -22.32
C SER A 157 -8.75 41.99 -23.85
N ILE A 158 -9.37 40.97 -24.41
CA ILE A 158 -9.74 40.91 -25.83
C ILE A 158 -10.82 41.96 -26.14
N GLU A 159 -11.87 42.09 -25.31
CA GLU A 159 -12.91 43.12 -25.47
C GLU A 159 -12.32 44.53 -25.38
N LYS A 160 -11.36 44.74 -24.47
CA LYS A 160 -10.69 46.05 -24.32
C LYS A 160 -9.85 46.41 -25.59
N LEU A 161 -9.13 45.44 -26.16
CA LEU A 161 -8.37 45.59 -27.40
C LEU A 161 -9.29 45.85 -28.59
N ALA A 162 -10.44 45.16 -28.72
CA ALA A 162 -11.41 45.36 -29.76
C ALA A 162 -12.02 46.77 -29.72
N LYS A 163 -12.30 47.31 -28.52
CA LYS A 163 -12.81 48.69 -28.36
C LYS A 163 -11.76 49.75 -28.73
N ILE A 164 -10.48 49.49 -28.47
CA ILE A 164 -9.40 50.41 -28.85
C ILE A 164 -9.25 50.43 -30.37
N ASN A 165 -9.31 49.30 -31.07
CA ASN A 165 -9.20 49.24 -32.54
C ASN A 165 -10.36 49.97 -33.22
N VAL A 166 -11.60 49.88 -32.68
CA VAL A 166 -12.76 50.62 -33.24
C VAL A 166 -12.61 52.16 -33.14
N ILE A 167 -11.85 52.64 -32.12
CA ILE A 167 -11.59 54.06 -31.92
C ILE A 167 -10.47 54.59 -32.83
N LEU A 168 -9.54 53.73 -33.26
CA LEU A 168 -8.41 54.09 -34.12
C LEU A 168 -8.76 54.10 -35.62
N ASP A 169 -9.88 53.49 -36.02
CA ASP A 169 -10.37 53.42 -37.40
C ASP A 169 -11.35 54.56 -37.78
N GLN A 170 -11.51 55.58 -36.92
CA GLN A 170 -12.26 56.81 -37.17
C GLN A 170 -11.32 58.01 -37.39
#